data_cb7bdbebc0688738f86c282a69fa1bbd
#
_entry.id   cb7bdbebc0688738f86c282a69fa1bbd
#
_cell.length_a   1.000
_cell.length_b   1.000
_cell.length_c   1.000
_cell.angle_alpha   90.00
_cell.angle_beta   90.00
_cell.angle_gamma   90.00
#
_symmetry.space_group_name_H-M   'P 1'
#
loop_
_entity.id
_entity.type
_entity.pdbx_description
1 polymer ?
#
loop_
_entity_poly.entity_id
_entity_poly.type
_entity_poly.pdbx_seq_one_letter_code
_entity_poly.pdbx_strand_id
1 'polypeptide(L)'
;LLPPDRPLDLMLLNAHTGFLLARIILHLARQGAVVRAIDGNRDALAFLDAGLPSRPANVRLKLVQEDLAALVLGRSPVWHDVQDVVVVNALLASLPDRLATALFGWVRDHLRPGGTVLVTALGPSIDEQFVDHALGWPTIRRSARAVFGLLADAGLQPGIVLADSGHPGIVVSGLRPRS
;
A
#
# COMPACT_ATOMS: atom_id res chain seq x y z
N LEU A 1 14.55 -3.69 -8.76
CA LEU A 1 15.66 -2.71 -8.84
C LEU A 1 15.06 -1.34 -9.08
N LEU A 2 15.40 -0.38 -8.23
CA LEU A 2 14.94 1.01 -8.34
C LEU A 2 15.60 1.66 -9.57
N PRO A 3 14.89 2.60 -10.26
CA PRO A 3 15.45 3.29 -11.41
C PRO A 3 16.66 4.13 -10.99
N PRO A 4 17.86 3.94 -11.60
CA PRO A 4 19.07 4.68 -11.20
C PRO A 4 19.06 6.14 -11.69
N ASP A 5 18.37 6.43 -12.79
CA ASP A 5 18.55 7.67 -13.56
C ASP A 5 17.37 8.66 -13.48
N ARG A 6 16.36 8.38 -12.67
CA ARG A 6 15.19 9.24 -12.46
C ARG A 6 14.62 9.12 -11.06
N PRO A 7 13.83 10.09 -10.61
CA PRO A 7 13.09 9.97 -9.35
C PRO A 7 12.19 8.73 -9.35
N LEU A 8 12.06 8.09 -8.20
CA LEU A 8 11.16 6.97 -7.98
C LEU A 8 9.70 7.44 -8.00
N ASP A 9 8.85 6.81 -8.79
CA ASP A 9 7.40 6.99 -8.72
C ASP A 9 6.80 6.00 -7.72
N LEU A 10 6.29 6.50 -6.59
CA LEU A 10 5.71 5.70 -5.53
C LEU A 10 4.28 6.13 -5.23
N MET A 11 3.39 5.16 -5.12
CA MET A 11 2.01 5.37 -4.66
C MET A 11 1.80 4.64 -3.33
N LEU A 12 1.21 5.34 -2.36
CA LEU A 12 0.78 4.79 -1.08
C LEU A 12 -0.75 4.83 -1.02
N LEU A 13 -1.39 3.68 -0.97
CA LEU A 13 -2.82 3.53 -0.79
C LEU A 13 -3.13 3.38 0.70
N ASN A 14 -4.11 4.14 1.19
CA ASN A 14 -4.51 4.21 2.58
C ASN A 14 -3.39 4.79 3.48
N ALA A 15 -3.14 6.07 3.30
CA ALA A 15 -2.02 6.77 3.94
C ALA A 15 -2.16 6.90 5.46
N HIS A 16 -3.40 6.86 6.01
CA HIS A 16 -3.71 6.90 7.44
C HIS A 16 -2.97 8.00 8.22
N THR A 17 -2.31 7.60 9.32
CA THR A 17 -1.63 8.50 10.25
C THR A 17 -0.30 9.06 9.75
N GLY A 18 0.14 8.66 8.55
CA GLY A 18 1.36 9.18 7.95
C GLY A 18 2.68 8.66 8.52
N PHE A 19 2.67 7.81 9.56
CA PHE A 19 3.91 7.29 10.13
C PHE A 19 4.75 6.52 9.09
N LEU A 20 4.10 5.64 8.33
CA LEU A 20 4.76 4.91 7.25
C LEU A 20 5.27 5.86 6.16
N LEU A 21 4.45 6.86 5.78
CA LEU A 21 4.82 7.84 4.77
C LEU A 21 6.04 8.68 5.18
N ALA A 22 6.10 9.13 6.44
CA ALA A 22 7.25 9.88 6.95
C ALA A 22 8.55 9.05 6.85
N ARG A 23 8.48 7.76 7.19
CA ARG A 23 9.62 6.83 7.07
C ARG A 23 10.04 6.63 5.61
N ILE A 24 9.08 6.46 4.72
CA ILE A 24 9.32 6.32 3.27
C ILE A 24 10.02 7.59 2.74
N ILE A 25 9.51 8.78 3.05
CA ILE A 25 10.08 10.06 2.58
C ILE A 25 11.53 10.21 3.03
N LEU A 26 11.84 9.92 4.28
CA LEU A 26 13.22 9.99 4.80
C LEU A 26 14.18 9.03 4.08
N HIS A 27 13.71 7.82 3.74
CA HIS A 27 14.52 6.85 2.99
C HIS A 27 14.77 7.28 1.54
N LEU A 28 13.77 7.90 0.91
CA LEU A 28 13.84 8.34 -0.48
C LEU A 28 14.61 9.67 -0.67
N ALA A 29 14.99 10.33 0.42
CA ALA A 29 15.71 11.60 0.39
C ALA A 29 17.03 11.56 -0.41
N ARG A 30 17.67 10.39 -0.49
CA ARG A 30 18.94 10.22 -1.23
C ARG A 30 18.76 10.07 -2.73
N GLN A 31 17.64 9.48 -3.16
CA GLN A 31 17.40 9.11 -4.55
C GLN A 31 16.52 10.13 -5.29
N GLY A 32 15.68 10.83 -4.55
CA GLY A 32 14.58 11.62 -5.10
C GLY A 32 13.37 10.75 -5.46
N ALA A 33 12.17 11.31 -5.27
CA ALA A 33 10.93 10.60 -5.53
C ALA A 33 9.76 11.53 -5.82
N VAL A 34 8.78 11.00 -6.53
CA VAL A 34 7.41 11.52 -6.59
C VAL A 34 6.53 10.54 -5.83
N VAL A 35 6.02 10.97 -4.68
CA VAL A 35 5.18 10.16 -3.80
C VAL A 35 3.74 10.64 -3.92
N ARG A 36 2.82 9.74 -4.23
CA ARG A 36 1.37 9.96 -4.21
C ARG A 36 0.78 9.20 -3.03
N ALA A 37 0.27 9.92 -2.05
CA ALA A 37 -0.41 9.34 -0.90
C ALA A 37 -1.91 9.52 -1.08
N ILE A 38 -2.62 8.41 -1.18
CA ILE A 38 -4.07 8.36 -1.47
C ILE A 38 -4.79 7.87 -0.22
N ASP A 39 -5.83 8.61 0.17
CA ASP A 39 -6.72 8.25 1.27
C ASP A 39 -8.12 8.79 1.00
N GLY A 40 -9.15 8.06 1.42
CA GLY A 40 -10.55 8.52 1.34
C GLY A 40 -10.89 9.55 2.42
N ASN A 41 -10.13 9.59 3.50
CA ASN A 41 -10.38 10.46 4.64
C ASN A 41 -9.61 11.78 4.49
N ARG A 42 -10.35 12.87 4.26
CA ARG A 42 -9.79 14.22 4.12
C ARG A 42 -9.07 14.69 5.38
N ASP A 43 -9.60 14.36 6.56
CA ASP A 43 -9.02 14.80 7.83
C ASP A 43 -7.71 14.07 8.11
N ALA A 44 -7.60 12.79 7.74
CA ALA A 44 -6.36 12.04 7.80
C ALA A 44 -5.28 12.67 6.88
N LEU A 45 -5.64 13.08 5.67
CA LEU A 45 -4.72 13.77 4.76
C LEU A 45 -4.30 15.14 5.30
N ALA A 46 -5.22 15.91 5.89
CA ALA A 46 -4.91 17.21 6.48
C ALA A 46 -3.98 17.06 7.70
N PHE A 47 -4.25 16.07 8.57
CA PHE A 47 -3.37 15.74 9.69
C PHE A 47 -1.97 15.34 9.22
N LEU A 48 -1.92 14.53 8.17
CA LEU A 48 -0.67 14.09 7.56
C LEU A 48 0.12 15.27 6.99
N ASP A 49 -0.52 16.19 6.28
CA ASP A 49 0.14 17.38 5.70
C ASP A 49 0.73 18.29 6.80
N ALA A 50 0.00 18.47 7.89
CA ALA A 50 0.45 19.27 9.04
C ALA A 50 1.57 18.59 9.86
N GLY A 51 1.56 17.26 9.95
CA GLY A 51 2.48 16.49 10.81
C GLY A 51 3.76 16.01 10.12
N LEU A 52 3.86 16.14 8.80
CA LEU A 52 5.06 15.70 8.10
C LEU A 52 6.25 16.63 8.40
N PRO A 53 7.42 16.05 8.71
CA PRO A 53 8.66 16.84 8.84
C PRO A 53 8.98 17.56 7.54
N SER A 54 9.88 18.53 7.59
CA SER A 54 10.35 19.25 6.40
C SER A 54 10.74 18.25 5.30
N ARG A 55 10.13 18.43 4.12
CA ARG A 55 10.33 17.52 3.00
C ARG A 55 11.68 17.77 2.35
N PRO A 56 12.47 16.75 2.04
CA PRO A 56 13.67 16.90 1.23
C PRO A 56 13.33 17.52 -0.12
N ALA A 57 14.16 18.46 -0.60
CA ALA A 57 13.88 19.23 -1.82
C ALA A 57 13.69 18.35 -3.09
N ASN A 58 14.26 17.15 -3.08
CA ASN A 58 14.16 16.18 -4.18
C ASN A 58 13.00 15.18 -4.03
N VAL A 59 12.16 15.31 -2.99
CA VAL A 59 10.94 14.50 -2.81
C VAL A 59 9.70 15.35 -3.01
N ARG A 60 8.93 15.04 -4.05
CA ARG A 60 7.63 15.66 -4.31
C ARG A 60 6.53 14.80 -3.70
N LEU A 61 5.75 15.35 -2.79
CA LEU A 61 4.59 14.69 -2.22
C LEU A 61 3.30 15.28 -2.80
N LYS A 62 2.40 14.40 -3.23
CA LYS A 62 1.03 14.71 -3.62
C LYS A 62 0.08 13.96 -2.71
N LEU A 63 -0.75 14.69 -1.96
CA LEU A 63 -1.85 14.12 -1.19
C LEU A 63 -3.10 14.13 -2.06
N VAL A 64 -3.73 12.97 -2.21
CA VAL A 64 -4.89 12.78 -3.09
C VAL A 64 -6.04 12.22 -2.27
N GLN A 65 -7.13 12.98 -2.17
CA GLN A 65 -8.36 12.46 -1.58
C GLN A 65 -9.09 11.65 -2.64
N GLU A 66 -9.25 10.34 -2.39
CA GLU A 66 -9.90 9.42 -3.33
C GLU A 66 -10.58 8.28 -2.57
N ASP A 67 -11.78 7.95 -2.97
CA ASP A 67 -12.45 6.74 -2.51
C ASP A 67 -11.77 5.50 -3.11
N LEU A 68 -11.08 4.75 -2.26
CA LEU A 68 -10.35 3.56 -2.67
C LEU A 68 -11.25 2.47 -3.26
N ALA A 69 -12.52 2.37 -2.83
CA ALA A 69 -13.47 1.44 -3.42
C ALA A 69 -13.88 1.89 -4.84
N ALA A 70 -14.13 3.19 -5.02
CA ALA A 70 -14.43 3.75 -6.34
C ALA A 70 -13.24 3.58 -7.29
N LEU A 71 -12.03 3.80 -6.79
CA LEU A 71 -10.79 3.62 -7.55
C LEU A 71 -10.63 2.19 -8.04
N VAL A 72 -10.75 1.19 -7.15
CA VAL A 72 -10.61 -0.23 -7.48
C VAL A 72 -11.69 -0.72 -8.45
N LEU A 73 -12.90 -0.15 -8.37
CA LEU A 73 -14.02 -0.48 -9.27
C LEU A 73 -13.99 0.28 -10.60
N GLY A 74 -12.93 1.06 -10.86
CA GLY A 74 -12.80 1.85 -12.08
C GLY A 74 -13.82 3.00 -12.20
N ARG A 75 -14.36 3.45 -11.08
CA ARG A 75 -15.33 4.55 -10.99
C ARG A 75 -14.71 5.89 -10.64
N SER A 76 -13.42 5.90 -10.33
CA SER A 76 -12.69 7.13 -10.04
C SER A 76 -12.50 7.95 -11.32
N PRO A 77 -12.77 9.26 -11.30
CA PRO A 77 -12.44 10.16 -12.39
C PRO A 77 -10.95 10.53 -12.41
N VAL A 78 -10.20 10.17 -11.38
CA VAL A 78 -8.80 10.56 -11.23
C VAL A 78 -7.91 9.58 -11.97
N TRP A 79 -7.15 10.12 -12.92
CA TRP A 79 -6.14 9.34 -13.64
C TRP A 79 -4.85 9.25 -12.82
N HIS A 80 -4.30 8.06 -12.72
CA HIS A 80 -3.02 7.82 -12.08
C HIS A 80 -1.99 7.29 -13.07
N ASP A 81 -0.82 7.92 -13.10
CA ASP A 81 0.31 7.42 -13.88
C ASP A 81 0.80 6.08 -13.34
N VAL A 82 1.51 5.33 -14.17
CA VAL A 82 2.15 4.07 -13.75
C VAL A 82 3.30 4.33 -12.77
N GLN A 83 3.42 3.48 -11.78
CA GLN A 83 4.33 3.60 -10.64
C GLN A 83 5.45 2.55 -10.71
N ASP A 84 6.57 2.85 -10.08
CA ASP A 84 7.63 1.85 -9.82
C ASP A 84 7.28 0.99 -8.61
N VAL A 85 6.68 1.63 -7.59
CA VAL A 85 6.28 0.97 -6.35
C VAL A 85 4.88 1.41 -5.95
N VAL A 86 4.04 0.45 -5.61
CA VAL A 86 2.75 0.70 -4.95
C VAL A 86 2.77 0.06 -3.57
N VAL A 87 2.45 0.83 -2.55
CA VAL A 87 2.30 0.33 -1.17
C VAL A 87 0.81 0.26 -0.84
N VAL A 88 0.32 -0.92 -0.53
CA VAL A 88 -1.04 -1.18 -0.04
C VAL A 88 -0.98 -1.31 1.48
N ASN A 89 -1.35 -0.22 2.18
CA ASN A 89 -1.18 -0.13 3.61
C ASN A 89 -2.46 -0.49 4.36
N ALA A 90 -2.44 -1.58 5.13
CA ALA A 90 -3.50 -2.05 6.04
C ALA A 90 -4.91 -2.25 5.42
N LEU A 91 -5.06 -2.11 4.09
CA LEU A 91 -6.37 -2.23 3.42
C LEU A 91 -6.94 -3.65 3.48
N LEU A 92 -6.07 -4.66 3.45
CA LEU A 92 -6.52 -6.06 3.41
C LEU A 92 -7.30 -6.48 4.65
N ALA A 93 -7.13 -5.78 5.77
CA ALA A 93 -7.85 -6.07 7.00
C ALA A 93 -9.37 -5.80 6.89
N SER A 94 -9.78 -4.96 5.95
CA SER A 94 -11.19 -4.58 5.72
C SER A 94 -11.78 -5.07 4.39
N LEU A 95 -10.96 -5.68 3.51
CA LEU A 95 -11.41 -6.06 2.17
C LEU A 95 -11.68 -7.57 2.07
N PRO A 96 -12.90 -8.01 1.70
CA PRO A 96 -13.15 -9.39 1.27
C PRO A 96 -12.26 -9.80 0.09
N ASP A 97 -11.99 -11.09 -0.09
CA ASP A 97 -11.04 -11.60 -1.09
C ASP A 97 -11.34 -11.13 -2.51
N ARG A 98 -12.62 -11.08 -2.89
CA ARG A 98 -13.04 -10.57 -4.21
C ARG A 98 -12.57 -9.12 -4.45
N LEU A 99 -12.70 -8.27 -3.44
CA LEU A 99 -12.26 -6.87 -3.54
C LEU A 99 -10.74 -6.73 -3.42
N ALA A 100 -10.10 -7.59 -2.62
CA ALA A 100 -8.65 -7.65 -2.54
C ALA A 100 -8.02 -8.07 -3.89
N THR A 101 -8.58 -9.07 -4.57
CA THR A 101 -8.12 -9.47 -5.91
C THR A 101 -8.36 -8.35 -6.93
N ALA A 102 -9.52 -7.67 -6.88
CA ALA A 102 -9.77 -6.52 -7.76
C ALA A 102 -8.78 -5.37 -7.51
N LEU A 103 -8.46 -5.09 -6.23
CA LEU A 103 -7.44 -4.11 -5.85
C LEU A 103 -6.07 -4.49 -6.44
N PHE A 104 -5.65 -5.74 -6.33
CA PHE A 104 -4.37 -6.16 -6.88
C PHE A 104 -4.34 -6.16 -8.41
N GLY A 105 -5.47 -6.44 -9.08
CA GLY A 105 -5.62 -6.26 -10.52
C GLY A 105 -5.41 -4.79 -10.92
N TRP A 106 -6.08 -3.88 -10.20
CA TRP A 106 -5.89 -2.44 -10.39
C TRP A 106 -4.43 -2.01 -10.14
N VAL A 107 -3.82 -2.50 -9.06
CA VAL A 107 -2.40 -2.23 -8.74
C VAL A 107 -1.48 -2.73 -9.84
N ARG A 108 -1.70 -3.96 -10.35
CA ARG A 108 -0.90 -4.49 -11.47
C ARG A 108 -0.95 -3.56 -12.69
N ASP A 109 -2.13 -3.07 -13.02
CA ASP A 109 -2.30 -2.22 -14.22
C ASP A 109 -1.63 -0.84 -14.05
N HIS A 110 -1.46 -0.40 -12.80
CA HIS A 110 -0.79 0.86 -12.45
C HIS A 110 0.70 0.70 -12.03
N LEU A 111 1.23 -0.51 -12.03
CA LEU A 111 2.67 -0.75 -11.91
C LEU A 111 3.35 -0.72 -13.28
N ARG A 112 4.57 -0.21 -13.36
CA ARG A 112 5.44 -0.43 -14.54
C ARG A 112 5.78 -1.91 -14.67
N PRO A 113 6.08 -2.42 -15.88
CA PRO A 113 6.70 -3.75 -16.03
C PRO A 113 7.96 -3.87 -15.16
N GLY A 114 8.04 -4.86 -14.30
CA GLY A 114 9.09 -5.00 -13.28
C GLY A 114 8.90 -4.14 -12.03
N GLY A 115 7.79 -3.40 -11.92
CA GLY A 115 7.43 -2.66 -10.71
C GLY A 115 6.96 -3.56 -9.58
N THR A 116 7.01 -3.07 -8.36
CA THR A 116 6.79 -3.84 -7.14
C THR A 116 5.59 -3.32 -6.36
N VAL A 117 4.74 -4.22 -5.87
CA VAL A 117 3.77 -3.92 -4.83
C VAL A 117 4.30 -4.39 -3.47
N LEU A 118 4.14 -3.56 -2.45
CA LEU A 118 4.35 -3.90 -1.04
C LEU A 118 3.00 -3.87 -0.32
N VAL A 119 2.67 -4.96 0.34
CA VAL A 119 1.36 -5.13 1.00
C VAL A 119 1.59 -5.33 2.48
N THR A 120 1.01 -4.47 3.31
CA THR A 120 0.94 -4.72 4.74
C THR A 120 -0.39 -5.41 5.06
N ALA A 121 -0.34 -6.49 5.82
CA ALA A 121 -1.50 -7.25 6.22
C ALA A 121 -1.41 -7.68 7.69
N LEU A 122 -2.55 -7.98 8.30
CA LEU A 122 -2.63 -8.58 9.61
C LEU A 122 -2.62 -10.10 9.44
N GLY A 123 -1.61 -10.75 10.03
CA GLY A 123 -1.54 -12.20 10.16
C GLY A 123 -2.46 -12.71 11.27
N PRO A 124 -2.64 -14.05 11.37
CA PRO A 124 -3.28 -14.67 12.52
C PRO A 124 -2.59 -14.27 13.83
N SER A 125 -3.36 -13.97 14.87
CA SER A 125 -2.85 -13.54 16.17
C SER A 125 -3.68 -14.16 17.29
N ILE A 126 -3.05 -14.39 18.43
CA ILE A 126 -3.71 -14.88 19.64
C ILE A 126 -4.76 -13.90 20.19
N ASP A 127 -4.56 -12.60 19.92
CA ASP A 127 -5.44 -11.54 20.40
C ASP A 127 -6.65 -11.28 19.47
N GLU A 128 -6.86 -12.10 18.45
CA GLU A 128 -7.91 -11.93 17.44
C GLU A 128 -9.29 -11.80 18.08
N GLN A 129 -9.62 -12.71 18.99
CA GLN A 129 -10.91 -12.70 19.68
C GLN A 129 -11.10 -11.44 20.53
N PHE A 130 -10.06 -10.95 21.16
CA PHE A 130 -10.14 -9.70 21.94
C PHE A 130 -10.39 -8.49 21.04
N VAL A 131 -9.66 -8.36 19.93
CA VAL A 131 -9.84 -7.25 18.97
C VAL A 131 -11.24 -7.29 18.36
N ASP A 132 -11.70 -8.44 17.94
CA ASP A 132 -12.99 -8.59 17.25
C ASP A 132 -14.18 -8.42 18.20
N HIS A 133 -14.12 -8.98 19.41
CA HIS A 133 -15.27 -9.02 20.32
C HIS A 133 -15.24 -7.93 21.39
N ALA A 134 -14.08 -7.63 21.96
CA ALA A 134 -13.99 -6.61 23.00
C ALA A 134 -13.89 -5.18 22.45
N LEU A 135 -13.18 -5.00 21.34
CA LEU A 135 -13.05 -3.69 20.68
C LEU A 135 -14.10 -3.47 19.59
N GLY A 136 -14.87 -4.49 19.21
CA GLY A 136 -15.87 -4.39 18.14
C GLY A 136 -15.25 -4.05 16.78
N TRP A 137 -14.01 -4.43 16.55
CA TRP A 137 -13.27 -4.14 15.32
C TRP A 137 -12.95 -5.43 14.55
N PRO A 138 -13.93 -6.01 13.84
CA PRO A 138 -13.71 -7.22 13.06
C PRO A 138 -12.71 -6.95 11.93
N THR A 139 -11.64 -7.72 11.91
CA THR A 139 -10.59 -7.61 10.91
C THR A 139 -10.40 -8.92 10.15
N ILE A 140 -10.20 -8.82 8.84
CA ILE A 140 -9.86 -9.99 8.03
C ILE A 140 -8.36 -10.23 8.13
N ARG A 141 -7.99 -11.33 8.80
CA ARG A 141 -6.59 -11.74 8.96
C ARG A 141 -6.19 -12.71 7.87
N ARG A 142 -5.00 -12.54 7.35
CA ARG A 142 -4.51 -13.40 6.26
C ARG A 142 -3.08 -13.86 6.54
N SER A 143 -2.83 -15.14 6.35
CA SER A 143 -1.46 -15.65 6.30
C SER A 143 -0.74 -15.10 5.05
N ALA A 144 0.59 -15.08 5.07
CA ALA A 144 1.38 -14.71 3.90
C ALA A 144 1.02 -15.54 2.66
N ARG A 145 0.73 -16.85 2.85
CA ARG A 145 0.30 -17.74 1.77
C ARG A 145 -1.03 -17.30 1.15
N ALA A 146 -1.99 -16.87 1.96
CA ALA A 146 -3.27 -16.35 1.45
C ALA A 146 -3.07 -15.07 0.64
N VAL A 147 -2.22 -14.14 1.12
CA VAL A 147 -1.89 -12.92 0.37
C VAL A 147 -1.17 -13.27 -0.95
N PHE A 148 -0.29 -14.26 -0.95
CA PHE A 148 0.36 -14.75 -2.17
C PHE A 148 -0.64 -15.29 -3.19
N GLY A 149 -1.66 -16.04 -2.74
CA GLY A 149 -2.75 -16.50 -3.61
C GLY A 149 -3.45 -15.32 -4.30
N LEU A 150 -3.87 -14.31 -3.53
CA LEU A 150 -4.53 -13.11 -4.06
C LEU A 150 -3.66 -12.33 -5.06
N LEU A 151 -2.36 -12.22 -4.81
CA LEU A 151 -1.42 -11.59 -5.74
C LEU A 151 -1.30 -12.39 -7.04
N ALA A 152 -1.17 -13.72 -6.94
CA ALA A 152 -1.08 -14.61 -8.09
C ALA A 152 -2.35 -14.59 -8.94
N ASP A 153 -3.52 -14.62 -8.31
CA ASP A 153 -4.83 -14.53 -8.98
C ASP A 153 -5.01 -13.20 -9.75
N ALA A 154 -4.34 -12.15 -9.29
CA ALA A 154 -4.30 -10.85 -9.97
C ALA A 154 -3.19 -10.75 -11.05
N GLY A 155 -2.39 -11.80 -11.26
CA GLY A 155 -1.30 -11.82 -12.25
C GLY A 155 -0.01 -11.14 -11.80
N LEU A 156 0.17 -10.97 -10.48
CA LEU A 156 1.42 -10.51 -9.86
C LEU A 156 2.23 -11.72 -9.39
N GLN A 157 3.55 -11.66 -9.52
CA GLN A 157 4.44 -12.70 -8.98
C GLN A 157 4.69 -12.45 -7.49
N PRO A 158 4.29 -13.36 -6.60
CA PRO A 158 4.63 -13.27 -5.20
C PRO A 158 6.15 -13.26 -4.98
N GLY A 159 6.61 -12.43 -4.06
CA GLY A 159 8.04 -12.25 -3.79
C GLY A 159 8.41 -12.58 -2.34
N ILE A 160 8.89 -11.59 -1.60
CA ILE A 160 9.44 -11.76 -0.25
C ILE A 160 8.33 -11.56 0.80
N VAL A 161 8.42 -12.30 1.88
CA VAL A 161 7.66 -12.06 3.13
C VAL A 161 8.62 -11.54 4.19
N LEU A 162 8.24 -10.42 4.80
CA LEU A 162 8.85 -9.92 6.02
C LEU A 162 7.80 -10.03 7.13
N ALA A 163 8.08 -10.84 8.12
CA ALA A 163 7.25 -10.99 9.31
C ALA A 163 8.12 -10.69 10.54
N ASP A 164 7.58 -9.90 11.46
CA ASP A 164 8.20 -9.72 12.76
C ASP A 164 7.66 -10.79 13.71
N SER A 165 8.54 -11.54 14.35
CA SER A 165 8.19 -12.63 15.28
C SER A 165 7.42 -12.15 16.53
N GLY A 166 7.40 -10.85 16.80
CA GLY A 166 6.69 -10.22 17.92
C GLY A 166 5.39 -9.50 17.58
N HIS A 167 5.03 -9.38 16.29
CA HIS A 167 3.87 -8.59 15.86
C HIS A 167 3.02 -9.35 14.84
N PRO A 168 1.68 -9.20 14.87
CA PRO A 168 0.80 -9.84 13.89
C PRO A 168 0.89 -9.24 12.48
N GLY A 169 1.68 -8.18 12.31
CA GLY A 169 1.89 -7.53 11.02
C GLY A 169 2.81 -8.33 10.11
N ILE A 170 2.41 -8.52 8.87
CA ILE A 170 3.24 -9.08 7.81
C ILE A 170 3.37 -8.09 6.67
N VAL A 171 4.54 -8.04 6.03
CA VAL A 171 4.75 -7.32 4.78
C VAL A 171 5.05 -8.34 3.69
N VAL A 172 4.29 -8.27 2.61
CA VAL A 172 4.42 -9.17 1.47
C VAL A 172 4.72 -8.35 0.24
N SER A 173 5.65 -8.79 -0.60
CA SER A 173 5.89 -8.17 -1.90
C SER A 173 5.28 -8.97 -3.03
N GLY A 174 4.91 -8.26 -4.12
CA GLY A 174 4.56 -8.85 -5.40
C GLY A 174 5.23 -8.05 -6.52
N LEU A 175 5.53 -8.71 -7.62
CA LEU A 175 6.22 -8.11 -8.79
C LEU A 175 5.30 -8.17 -10.00
N ARG A 176 5.20 -7.08 -10.76
CA ARG A 176 4.64 -7.13 -12.11
C ARG A 176 5.65 -7.77 -13.04
N PRO A 177 5.32 -8.87 -13.74
CA PRO A 177 6.22 -9.49 -14.71
C PRO A 177 6.70 -8.49 -15.77
N ARG A 178 7.93 -8.68 -16.23
CA ARG A 178 8.43 -8.04 -17.46
C ARG A 178 7.92 -8.88 -18.61
N SER A 179 6.90 -8.46 -19.29
CA SER A 179 6.45 -9.07 -20.54
C SER A 179 7.43 -8.80 -21.67
#